data_3ffd2bc1cc783ee271bd5105a3914c1b
#
_entry.id   3ffd2bc1cc783ee271bd5105a3914c1b
#
_cell.length_a   1.000
_cell.length_b   1.000
_cell.length_c   1.000
_cell.angle_alpha   90.00
_cell.angle_beta   90.00
_cell.angle_gamma   90.00
#
_symmetry.space_group_name_H-M   'P 1'
#
loop_
_entity.id
_entity.type
_entity.pdbx_description
1 polymer ?
#
loop_
_entity_poly.entity_id
_entity_poly.type
_entity_poly.pdbx_seq_one_letter_code
_entity_poly.pdbx_strand_id
1 'polypeptide(L)'
;MTTTPTPGRRPMMAQHRETLTFEADGHKITALTAGSAADNGRPLIVALHGGTYTARYFDVAGADQGSFLDVAGRTGYPVVAFDRPGYGGSSPLDPEDNTFARHVELLGPAIEQAVERFGAGGVFLVGHSIGGMIALMIAAGDPGFPLIGVSATGMGAVIPPGGAAEALGSLPADQTVDLPYDQRDQVMFGPESTYSPEGLRQAHGSYAPVPVRELVQAPMWPKEHLPSVAPRVRVPVHNALAEFDALWASTPENVERFAAMFTAAPFVDASVARGTGHCIDHHTLGFALHLRQLAFAEECTAWAGRNAESAR
;
A
#
# COMPACT_ATOMS: atom_id res chain seq x y z
N MET A 1 -31.84 -24.20 25.95
CA MET A 1 -30.65 -24.42 25.16
C MET A 1 -29.62 -23.39 25.60
N THR A 2 -28.63 -23.82 26.36
CA THR A 2 -27.54 -22.97 26.87
C THR A 2 -26.53 -22.81 25.75
N THR A 3 -26.46 -21.62 25.18
CA THR A 3 -25.40 -21.25 24.23
C THR A 3 -24.08 -21.12 25.00
N THR A 4 -23.16 -22.03 24.77
CA THR A 4 -21.79 -21.94 25.25
C THR A 4 -21.14 -20.73 24.58
N PRO A 5 -20.57 -19.77 25.33
CA PRO A 5 -19.87 -18.64 24.70
C PRO A 5 -18.65 -19.18 23.97
N THR A 6 -18.51 -18.79 22.70
CA THR A 6 -17.29 -19.01 21.91
C THR A 6 -16.11 -18.40 22.68
N PRO A 7 -15.00 -19.13 22.90
CA PRO A 7 -13.84 -18.55 23.59
C PRO A 7 -13.35 -17.33 22.81
N GLY A 8 -13.51 -16.16 23.42
CA GLY A 8 -13.01 -14.90 22.86
C GLY A 8 -11.50 -15.00 22.65
N ARG A 9 -11.04 -14.79 21.41
CA ARG A 9 -9.62 -14.63 21.15
C ARG A 9 -9.12 -13.45 21.99
N ARG A 10 -8.01 -13.62 22.71
CA ARG A 10 -7.36 -12.51 23.43
C ARG A 10 -7.00 -11.44 22.40
N PRO A 11 -7.34 -10.15 22.65
CA PRO A 11 -6.90 -9.07 21.80
C PRO A 11 -5.36 -9.12 21.72
N MET A 12 -4.84 -8.99 20.52
CA MET A 12 -3.41 -9.01 20.29
C MET A 12 -2.81 -7.70 20.79
N MET A 13 -1.80 -7.78 21.66
CA MET A 13 -1.11 -6.58 22.14
C MET A 13 -0.40 -5.91 20.95
N ALA A 14 -0.66 -4.61 20.75
CA ALA A 14 0.05 -3.81 19.76
C ALA A 14 1.55 -3.86 20.03
N GLN A 15 2.34 -4.06 18.99
CA GLN A 15 3.80 -3.97 19.08
C GLN A 15 4.23 -2.50 19.19
N HIS A 16 5.40 -2.27 19.79
CA HIS A 16 5.99 -0.94 19.84
C HIS A 16 6.27 -0.44 18.41
N ARG A 17 5.88 0.82 18.13
CA ARG A 17 6.20 1.52 16.88
C ARG A 17 7.29 2.54 17.15
N GLU A 18 8.34 2.49 16.35
CA GLU A 18 9.35 3.53 16.30
C GLU A 18 9.09 4.43 15.09
N THR A 19 9.29 5.72 15.25
CA THR A 19 9.28 6.66 14.11
C THR A 19 10.72 6.89 13.67
N LEU A 20 11.00 6.62 12.41
CA LEU A 20 12.28 6.93 11.78
C LEU A 20 12.18 8.19 10.93
N THR A 21 13.33 8.80 10.70
CA THR A 21 13.48 9.94 9.80
C THR A 21 14.62 9.65 8.83
N PHE A 22 14.35 9.94 7.56
CA PHE A 22 15.28 9.84 6.44
C PHE A 22 15.36 11.20 5.75
N GLU A 23 16.43 11.43 5.00
CA GLU A 23 16.64 12.67 4.24
C GLU A 23 16.80 12.34 2.77
N ALA A 24 16.02 13.01 1.90
CA ALA A 24 16.10 12.85 0.46
C ALA A 24 15.98 14.22 -0.22
N ASP A 25 16.97 14.63 -0.97
CA ASP A 25 17.01 15.91 -1.72
C ASP A 25 16.58 17.11 -0.85
N GLY A 26 17.11 17.22 0.38
CA GLY A 26 16.77 18.27 1.34
C GLY A 26 15.37 18.16 1.98
N HIS A 27 14.63 17.08 1.72
CA HIS A 27 13.34 16.82 2.31
C HIS A 27 13.43 15.75 3.39
N LYS A 28 12.81 16.01 4.54
CA LYS A 28 12.62 15.01 5.59
C LYS A 28 11.51 14.04 5.19
N ILE A 29 11.77 12.74 5.30
CA ILE A 29 10.81 11.66 5.07
C ILE A 29 10.69 10.84 6.35
N THR A 30 9.50 10.78 6.94
CA THR A 30 9.24 9.99 8.16
C THR A 30 8.64 8.64 7.83
N ALA A 31 8.81 7.69 8.75
CA ALA A 31 8.23 6.37 8.64
C ALA A 31 7.92 5.76 10.01
N LEU A 32 6.90 4.90 10.08
CA LEU A 32 6.66 4.01 11.20
C LEU A 32 7.32 2.66 10.94
N THR A 33 7.85 2.02 11.98
CA THR A 33 8.47 0.70 11.87
C THR A 33 7.82 -0.34 12.77
N ALA A 34 7.91 -1.60 12.33
CA ALA A 34 7.59 -2.77 13.13
C ALA A 34 8.59 -3.89 12.80
N GLY A 35 8.75 -4.83 13.73
CA GLY A 35 9.74 -5.89 13.59
C GLY A 35 11.16 -5.42 13.89
N SER A 36 12.10 -6.35 13.90
CA SER A 36 13.52 -6.08 14.11
C SER A 36 14.32 -6.27 12.82
N ALA A 37 15.51 -5.68 12.76
CA ALA A 37 16.47 -5.90 11.67
C ALA A 37 16.69 -7.40 11.40
N ALA A 38 16.83 -7.75 10.15
CA ALA A 38 16.68 -9.12 9.68
C ALA A 38 17.96 -9.95 9.85
N ASP A 39 18.14 -10.55 11.03
CA ASP A 39 19.06 -11.69 11.17
C ASP A 39 18.48 -13.02 10.58
N ASN A 40 17.26 -12.97 10.05
CA ASN A 40 16.48 -14.16 9.66
C ASN A 40 16.37 -14.36 8.15
N GLY A 41 17.06 -13.55 7.33
CA GLY A 41 17.06 -13.65 5.85
C GLY A 41 15.75 -13.15 5.19
N ARG A 42 14.82 -12.58 5.93
CA ARG A 42 13.57 -12.03 5.38
C ARG A 42 13.80 -10.68 4.71
N PRO A 43 13.05 -10.36 3.64
CA PRO A 43 13.14 -9.05 3.01
C PRO A 43 12.61 -7.94 3.91
N LEU A 44 13.11 -6.72 3.71
CA LEU A 44 12.49 -5.53 4.24
C LEU A 44 11.18 -5.26 3.51
N ILE A 45 10.07 -5.15 4.25
CA ILE A 45 8.82 -4.68 3.70
C ILE A 45 8.79 -3.17 3.76
N VAL A 46 8.62 -2.54 2.62
CA VAL A 46 8.41 -1.09 2.47
C VAL A 46 6.95 -0.84 2.14
N ALA A 47 6.24 -0.10 2.99
CA ALA A 47 4.81 0.14 2.84
C ALA A 47 4.51 1.61 2.50
N LEU A 48 3.67 1.85 1.47
CA LEU A 48 3.28 3.16 0.94
C LEU A 48 1.76 3.31 0.98
N HIS A 49 1.27 4.27 1.77
CA HIS A 49 -0.17 4.52 1.95
C HIS A 49 -0.81 5.22 0.73
N GLY A 50 -2.14 5.18 0.65
CA GLY A 50 -2.95 5.87 -0.36
C GLY A 50 -3.07 7.39 -0.13
N GLY A 51 -3.84 8.06 -0.96
CA GLY A 51 -4.27 9.44 -0.72
C GLY A 51 -5.11 9.53 0.56
N THR A 52 -5.10 10.69 1.22
CA THR A 52 -5.88 10.97 2.44
C THR A 52 -5.46 10.23 3.72
N TYR A 53 -4.34 9.51 3.70
CA TYR A 53 -3.81 8.72 4.82
C TYR A 53 -2.37 9.12 5.16
N THR A 54 -1.90 8.69 6.32
CA THR A 54 -0.49 8.66 6.73
C THR A 54 0.02 7.21 6.78
N ALA A 55 1.28 6.99 7.16
CA ALA A 55 1.84 5.67 7.46
C ALA A 55 0.99 4.85 8.45
N ARG A 56 0.18 5.53 9.28
CA ARG A 56 -0.76 4.89 10.21
C ARG A 56 -1.85 4.07 9.53
N TYR A 57 -2.05 4.21 8.23
CA TYR A 57 -2.89 3.30 7.44
C TYR A 57 -2.55 1.84 7.73
N PHE A 58 -1.28 1.51 7.76
CA PHE A 58 -0.80 0.14 8.01
C PHE A 58 -0.81 -0.27 9.49
N ASP A 59 -1.17 0.66 10.40
CA ASP A 59 -1.29 0.40 11.85
C ASP A 59 -2.74 0.31 12.34
N VAL A 60 -3.71 0.31 11.44
CA VAL A 60 -5.13 0.12 11.74
C VAL A 60 -5.45 -1.36 11.82
N ALA A 61 -6.01 -1.79 12.94
CA ALA A 61 -6.51 -3.15 13.11
C ALA A 61 -7.97 -3.22 12.62
N GLY A 62 -8.20 -3.70 11.41
CA GLY A 62 -9.54 -3.94 10.86
C GLY A 62 -10.29 -5.05 11.57
N ALA A 63 -9.57 -5.93 12.27
CA ALA A 63 -10.08 -7.06 13.05
C ALA A 63 -9.18 -7.36 14.25
N ASP A 64 -9.62 -8.27 15.14
CA ASP A 64 -8.89 -8.68 16.34
C ASP A 64 -7.50 -9.30 16.09
N GLN A 65 -7.16 -9.57 14.83
CA GLN A 65 -5.88 -10.16 14.44
C GLN A 65 -4.73 -9.15 14.34
N GLY A 66 -5.03 -7.87 14.45
CA GLY A 66 -4.07 -6.77 14.42
C GLY A 66 -3.92 -6.12 13.04
N SER A 67 -3.15 -5.05 13.01
CA SER A 67 -2.82 -4.28 11.81
C SER A 67 -1.81 -5.03 10.91
N PHE A 68 -1.56 -4.51 9.70
CA PHE A 68 -0.50 -5.02 8.83
C PHE A 68 0.86 -5.02 9.54
N LEU A 69 1.20 -3.91 10.22
CA LEU A 69 2.45 -3.80 10.98
C LEU A 69 2.55 -4.84 12.10
N ASP A 70 1.43 -5.15 12.78
CA ASP A 70 1.42 -6.19 13.81
C ASP A 70 1.64 -7.58 13.23
N VAL A 71 0.99 -7.90 12.12
CA VAL A 71 1.07 -9.22 11.49
C VAL A 71 2.48 -9.44 10.93
N ALA A 72 3.01 -8.50 10.17
CA ALA A 72 4.34 -8.59 9.59
C ALA A 72 5.44 -8.67 10.66
N GLY A 73 5.41 -7.78 11.66
CA GLY A 73 6.39 -7.79 12.74
C GLY A 73 6.39 -9.09 13.55
N ARG A 74 5.20 -9.67 13.85
CA ARG A 74 5.11 -10.96 14.55
C ARG A 74 5.54 -12.16 13.72
N THR A 75 5.42 -12.08 12.41
CA THR A 75 5.93 -13.11 11.50
C THR A 75 7.40 -12.93 11.17
N GLY A 76 8.07 -11.94 11.80
CA GLY A 76 9.52 -11.74 11.71
C GLY A 76 9.97 -10.88 10.52
N TYR A 77 9.05 -10.17 9.86
CA TYR A 77 9.43 -9.21 8.82
C TYR A 77 9.78 -7.86 9.43
N PRO A 78 10.93 -7.27 9.08
CA PRO A 78 11.15 -5.85 9.28
C PRO A 78 10.25 -5.06 8.32
N VAL A 79 9.54 -4.05 8.84
CA VAL A 79 8.62 -3.20 8.07
C VAL A 79 8.95 -1.74 8.27
N VAL A 80 8.98 -0.97 7.19
CA VAL A 80 9.06 0.49 7.18
C VAL A 80 7.88 1.03 6.38
N ALA A 81 6.90 1.62 7.07
CA ALA A 81 5.76 2.28 6.46
C ALA A 81 6.04 3.78 6.38
N PHE A 82 6.25 4.30 5.18
CA PHE A 82 6.60 5.70 4.98
C PHE A 82 5.36 6.61 5.03
N ASP A 83 5.49 7.75 5.70
CA ASP A 83 4.70 8.92 5.37
C ASP A 83 5.19 9.45 4.02
N ARG A 84 4.36 9.37 2.98
CA ARG A 84 4.75 9.91 1.67
C ARG A 84 5.00 11.42 1.77
N PRO A 85 5.81 12.03 0.88
CA PRO A 85 6.01 13.47 0.86
C PRO A 85 4.70 14.25 0.98
N GLY A 86 4.64 15.27 1.84
CA GLY A 86 3.42 16.03 2.14
C GLY A 86 2.48 15.43 3.17
N TYR A 87 2.79 14.25 3.74
CA TYR A 87 1.95 13.58 4.73
C TYR A 87 2.68 13.34 6.05
N GLY A 88 1.90 13.23 7.13
CA GLY A 88 2.40 12.89 8.46
C GLY A 88 3.52 13.82 8.92
N GLY A 89 4.68 13.24 9.24
CA GLY A 89 5.87 13.99 9.64
C GLY A 89 6.83 14.33 8.48
N SER A 90 6.54 13.90 7.25
CA SER A 90 7.35 14.19 6.06
C SER A 90 7.20 15.65 5.60
N SER A 91 8.24 16.18 4.99
CA SER A 91 8.23 17.56 4.47
C SER A 91 7.10 17.76 3.45
N PRO A 92 6.40 18.91 3.51
CA PRO A 92 5.45 19.25 2.47
C PRO A 92 6.18 19.50 1.13
N LEU A 93 5.45 19.32 0.04
CA LEU A 93 5.87 19.73 -1.30
C LEU A 93 5.03 20.92 -1.74
N ASP A 94 5.60 21.77 -2.59
CA ASP A 94 4.81 22.76 -3.28
C ASP A 94 3.74 22.06 -4.15
N PRO A 95 2.52 22.60 -4.29
CA PRO A 95 1.44 21.95 -5.03
C PRO A 95 1.83 21.57 -6.47
N GLU A 96 2.69 22.38 -7.13
CA GLU A 96 3.15 22.11 -8.49
C GLU A 96 4.11 20.91 -8.55
N ASP A 97 4.90 20.68 -7.51
CA ASP A 97 5.89 19.61 -7.41
C ASP A 97 5.29 18.31 -6.83
N ASN A 98 4.08 18.36 -6.27
CA ASN A 98 3.45 17.19 -5.67
C ASN A 98 2.89 16.25 -6.75
N THR A 99 3.79 15.54 -7.42
CA THR A 99 3.51 14.56 -8.47
C THR A 99 3.97 13.17 -8.07
N PHE A 100 3.39 12.12 -8.67
CA PHE A 100 3.83 10.74 -8.42
C PHE A 100 5.31 10.53 -8.77
N ALA A 101 5.80 11.20 -9.83
CA ALA A 101 7.20 11.16 -10.22
C ALA A 101 8.10 11.74 -9.11
N ARG A 102 7.72 12.90 -8.53
CA ARG A 102 8.47 13.50 -7.42
C ARG A 102 8.46 12.62 -6.18
N HIS A 103 7.34 11.95 -5.90
CA HIS A 103 7.29 10.97 -4.80
C HIS A 103 8.27 9.81 -5.03
N VAL A 104 8.39 9.29 -6.27
CA VAL A 104 9.38 8.25 -6.61
C VAL A 104 10.80 8.74 -6.37
N GLU A 105 11.14 9.96 -6.83
CA GLU A 105 12.47 10.56 -6.66
C GLU A 105 12.87 10.72 -5.19
N LEU A 106 11.93 11.08 -4.31
CA LEU A 106 12.21 11.27 -2.88
C LEU A 106 12.16 9.96 -2.08
N LEU A 107 11.25 9.06 -2.42
CA LEU A 107 11.13 7.78 -1.71
C LEU A 107 12.25 6.80 -2.06
N GLY A 108 12.80 6.83 -3.28
CA GLY A 108 13.91 5.96 -3.69
C GLY A 108 15.10 6.04 -2.71
N PRO A 109 15.73 7.22 -2.56
CA PRO A 109 16.84 7.40 -1.62
C PRO A 109 16.47 7.12 -0.14
N ALA A 110 15.23 7.43 0.27
CA ALA A 110 14.77 7.12 1.62
C ALA A 110 14.66 5.59 1.87
N ILE A 111 14.22 4.84 0.85
CA ILE A 111 14.18 3.37 0.88
C ILE A 111 15.61 2.79 0.92
N GLU A 112 16.55 3.33 0.14
CA GLU A 112 17.97 2.91 0.17
C GLU A 112 18.56 3.05 1.58
N GLN A 113 18.34 4.18 2.24
CA GLN A 113 18.76 4.40 3.63
C GLN A 113 18.09 3.40 4.60
N ALA A 114 16.82 3.07 4.37
CA ALA A 114 16.14 2.04 5.16
C ALA A 114 16.76 0.65 4.93
N VAL A 115 17.09 0.29 3.69
CA VAL A 115 17.79 -0.97 3.36
C VAL A 115 19.13 -1.07 4.09
N GLU A 116 19.93 -0.01 4.05
CA GLU A 116 21.20 0.05 4.78
C GLU A 116 21.00 -0.10 6.29
N ARG A 117 20.05 0.66 6.86
CA ARG A 117 19.74 0.63 8.30
C ARG A 117 19.33 -0.75 8.81
N PHE A 118 18.53 -1.47 8.01
CA PHE A 118 18.01 -2.80 8.38
C PHE A 118 18.92 -3.95 7.91
N GLY A 119 19.95 -3.68 7.11
CA GLY A 119 20.84 -4.69 6.55
C GLY A 119 20.09 -5.68 5.63
N ALA A 120 19.08 -5.21 4.92
CA ALA A 120 18.18 -6.08 4.17
C ALA A 120 18.79 -6.52 2.83
N GLY A 121 18.78 -7.83 2.56
CA GLY A 121 19.23 -8.40 1.29
C GLY A 121 18.19 -8.35 0.17
N GLY A 122 16.96 -7.93 0.46
CA GLY A 122 15.86 -7.78 -0.50
C GLY A 122 14.79 -6.82 0.02
N VAL A 123 14.07 -6.18 -0.89
CA VAL A 123 12.94 -5.28 -0.60
C VAL A 123 11.68 -5.82 -1.24
N PHE A 124 10.60 -5.88 -0.48
CA PHE A 124 9.25 -6.13 -0.98
C PHE A 124 8.39 -4.89 -0.77
N LEU A 125 7.89 -4.30 -1.88
CA LEU A 125 7.04 -3.10 -1.80
C LEU A 125 5.58 -3.49 -1.55
N VAL A 126 4.93 -2.80 -0.63
CA VAL A 126 3.48 -2.89 -0.39
C VAL A 126 2.89 -1.50 -0.55
N GLY A 127 2.03 -1.32 -1.55
CA GLY A 127 1.40 -0.04 -1.83
C GLY A 127 -0.11 -0.15 -1.87
N HIS A 128 -0.81 0.80 -1.22
CA HIS A 128 -2.25 0.90 -1.29
C HIS A 128 -2.67 2.12 -2.11
N SER A 129 -3.60 1.95 -3.07
CA SER A 129 -4.17 3.03 -3.88
C SER A 129 -3.06 3.85 -4.57
N ILE A 130 -2.96 5.16 -4.35
CA ILE A 130 -1.87 6.02 -4.86
C ILE A 130 -0.50 5.47 -4.45
N GLY A 131 -0.35 4.93 -3.23
CA GLY A 131 0.89 4.26 -2.81
C GLY A 131 1.21 3.03 -3.65
N GLY A 132 0.20 2.32 -4.15
CA GLY A 132 0.36 1.21 -5.10
C GLY A 132 0.83 1.68 -6.48
N MET A 133 0.31 2.81 -6.98
CA MET A 133 0.76 3.44 -8.23
C MET A 133 2.24 3.83 -8.14
N ILE A 134 2.63 4.48 -7.04
CA ILE A 134 4.01 4.90 -6.78
C ILE A 134 4.93 3.67 -6.63
N ALA A 135 4.50 2.63 -5.92
CA ALA A 135 5.26 1.38 -5.78
C ALA A 135 5.53 0.71 -7.14
N LEU A 136 4.53 0.69 -8.04
CA LEU A 136 4.69 0.17 -9.40
C LEU A 136 5.62 1.06 -10.24
N MET A 137 5.58 2.39 -10.08
CA MET A 137 6.51 3.29 -10.75
C MET A 137 7.95 3.07 -10.27
N ILE A 138 8.18 2.87 -8.97
CA ILE A 138 9.47 2.48 -8.42
C ILE A 138 9.93 1.15 -9.03
N ALA A 139 9.04 0.14 -9.07
CA ALA A 139 9.35 -1.19 -9.59
C ALA A 139 9.62 -1.21 -11.11
N ALA A 140 9.04 -0.28 -11.87
CA ALA A 140 9.27 -0.11 -13.31
C ALA A 140 10.54 0.70 -13.62
N GLY A 141 11.11 1.36 -12.63
CA GLY A 141 12.38 2.07 -12.70
C GLY A 141 13.58 1.11 -12.58
N ASP A 142 14.69 1.67 -12.18
CA ASP A 142 15.89 0.93 -11.80
C ASP A 142 16.27 1.38 -10.38
N PRO A 143 15.56 0.87 -9.35
CA PRO A 143 15.78 1.30 -7.97
C PRO A 143 17.18 0.89 -7.50
N GLY A 144 17.86 1.77 -6.75
CA GLY A 144 19.19 1.55 -6.19
C GLY A 144 19.26 0.48 -5.08
N PHE A 145 18.21 -0.31 -4.93
CA PHE A 145 18.10 -1.37 -3.93
C PHE A 145 17.60 -2.70 -4.53
N PRO A 146 17.87 -3.86 -3.90
CA PRO A 146 17.51 -5.17 -4.42
C PRO A 146 15.99 -5.42 -4.28
N LEU A 147 15.20 -4.95 -5.25
CA LEU A 147 13.75 -5.17 -5.29
C LEU A 147 13.45 -6.62 -5.69
N ILE A 148 12.63 -7.33 -4.88
CA ILE A 148 12.26 -8.73 -5.12
C ILE A 148 10.80 -8.93 -5.53
N GLY A 149 9.93 -7.96 -5.30
CA GLY A 149 8.51 -8.04 -5.64
C GLY A 149 7.71 -6.83 -5.19
N VAL A 150 6.47 -6.72 -5.67
CA VAL A 150 5.56 -5.64 -5.33
C VAL A 150 4.13 -6.14 -5.13
N SER A 151 3.48 -5.65 -4.08
CA SER A 151 2.04 -5.77 -3.85
C SER A 151 1.39 -4.39 -4.00
N ALA A 152 0.56 -4.21 -5.04
CA ALA A 152 -0.17 -2.97 -5.29
C ALA A 152 -1.68 -3.25 -5.14
N THR A 153 -2.30 -2.72 -4.09
CA THR A 153 -3.71 -2.96 -3.76
C THR A 153 -4.58 -1.72 -3.91
N GLY A 154 -5.89 -1.86 -4.06
CA GLY A 154 -6.82 -0.75 -4.18
C GLY A 154 -6.53 0.13 -5.42
N MET A 155 -6.02 -0.45 -6.50
CA MET A 155 -5.80 0.24 -7.77
C MET A 155 -5.86 -0.76 -8.95
N GLY A 156 -6.33 -0.31 -10.10
CA GLY A 156 -6.58 -1.17 -11.25
C GLY A 156 -6.47 -0.46 -12.59
N ALA A 157 -7.03 -1.08 -13.65
CA ALA A 157 -6.96 -0.57 -15.01
C ALA A 157 -8.22 0.19 -15.46
N VAL A 158 -9.34 0.09 -14.73
CA VAL A 158 -10.64 0.63 -15.16
C VAL A 158 -11.29 1.42 -14.03
N ILE A 159 -11.63 2.67 -14.32
CA ILE A 159 -12.42 3.55 -13.44
C ILE A 159 -13.87 3.52 -13.91
N PRO A 160 -14.84 3.32 -13.02
CA PRO A 160 -16.26 3.40 -13.37
C PRO A 160 -16.63 4.82 -13.86
N PRO A 161 -17.35 4.97 -14.98
CA PRO A 161 -17.79 6.29 -15.42
C PRO A 161 -18.80 6.90 -14.44
N GLY A 162 -18.74 8.23 -14.22
CA GLY A 162 -19.61 8.96 -13.30
C GLY A 162 -19.38 8.67 -11.82
N GLY A 163 -18.27 7.98 -11.47
CA GLY A 163 -17.95 7.61 -10.10
C GLY A 163 -17.19 8.68 -9.30
N ALA A 164 -16.91 8.37 -8.03
CA ALA A 164 -16.20 9.26 -7.11
C ALA A 164 -14.82 9.70 -7.63
N ALA A 165 -14.10 8.81 -8.34
CA ALA A 165 -12.79 9.13 -8.91
C ALA A 165 -12.86 10.26 -9.95
N GLU A 166 -13.89 10.28 -10.80
CA GLU A 166 -14.09 11.33 -11.80
C GLU A 166 -14.41 12.68 -11.14
N ALA A 167 -15.25 12.68 -10.08
CA ALA A 167 -15.56 13.88 -9.31
C ALA A 167 -14.30 14.47 -8.62
N LEU A 168 -13.43 13.62 -8.05
CA LEU A 168 -12.18 14.05 -7.45
C LEU A 168 -11.22 14.66 -8.48
N GLY A 169 -11.18 14.11 -9.70
CA GLY A 169 -10.34 14.60 -10.80
C GLY A 169 -10.71 15.99 -11.31
N SER A 170 -11.87 16.55 -10.94
CA SER A 170 -12.32 17.89 -11.35
C SER A 170 -11.97 19.00 -10.35
N LEU A 171 -11.34 18.68 -9.22
CA LEU A 171 -10.98 19.66 -8.19
C LEU A 171 -9.79 20.54 -8.63
N PRO A 172 -9.68 21.81 -8.14
CA PRO A 172 -8.50 22.64 -8.38
C PRO A 172 -7.23 22.01 -7.79
N ALA A 173 -6.20 21.78 -8.62
CA ALA A 173 -5.03 20.98 -8.27
C ALA A 173 -3.98 21.70 -7.38
N ASP A 174 -4.15 22.98 -7.13
CA ASP A 174 -3.19 23.87 -6.46
C ASP A 174 -3.40 24.00 -4.93
N GLN A 175 -4.23 23.15 -4.36
CA GLN A 175 -4.57 23.21 -2.93
C GLN A 175 -4.46 21.84 -2.24
N THR A 176 -4.43 21.91 -0.91
CA THR A 176 -4.58 20.75 -0.02
C THR A 176 -5.98 20.81 0.59
N VAL A 177 -6.70 19.69 0.61
CA VAL A 177 -8.05 19.61 1.19
C VAL A 177 -8.09 18.57 2.31
N ASP A 178 -8.85 18.88 3.35
CA ASP A 178 -9.21 17.93 4.40
C ASP A 178 -10.66 17.50 4.17
N LEU A 179 -10.83 16.29 3.68
CA LEU A 179 -12.16 15.76 3.38
C LEU A 179 -12.88 15.39 4.68
N PRO A 180 -14.18 15.72 4.83
CA PRO A 180 -14.99 15.28 5.96
C PRO A 180 -14.97 13.75 6.10
N TYR A 181 -15.02 13.25 7.33
CA TYR A 181 -14.92 11.81 7.62
C TYR A 181 -16.02 11.02 6.93
N ASP A 182 -17.26 11.47 6.98
CA ASP A 182 -18.42 10.84 6.37
C ASP A 182 -18.28 10.70 4.83
N GLN A 183 -17.77 11.73 4.16
CA GLN A 183 -17.51 11.68 2.72
C GLN A 183 -16.37 10.71 2.39
N ARG A 184 -15.33 10.70 3.22
CA ARG A 184 -14.19 9.80 3.06
C ARG A 184 -14.61 8.35 3.30
N ASP A 185 -15.36 8.10 4.36
CA ASP A 185 -15.85 6.77 4.72
C ASP A 185 -16.73 6.16 3.61
N GLN A 186 -17.60 6.97 2.96
CA GLN A 186 -18.43 6.54 1.84
C GLN A 186 -17.62 6.01 0.64
N VAL A 187 -16.43 6.56 0.43
CA VAL A 187 -15.55 6.14 -0.68
C VAL A 187 -14.64 4.98 -0.26
N MET A 188 -14.16 4.98 0.98
CA MET A 188 -13.13 4.07 1.44
C MET A 188 -13.69 2.75 1.98
N PHE A 189 -14.87 2.78 2.62
CA PHE A 189 -15.47 1.59 3.21
C PHE A 189 -16.57 1.02 2.31
N GLY A 190 -16.75 -0.30 2.40
CA GLY A 190 -17.85 -1.01 1.77
C GLY A 190 -19.11 -1.03 2.65
N PRO A 191 -20.03 -1.99 2.47
CA PRO A 191 -21.18 -2.20 3.34
C PRO A 191 -20.79 -2.35 4.81
N GLU A 192 -21.61 -1.84 5.73
CA GLU A 192 -21.33 -1.87 7.19
C GLU A 192 -21.07 -3.27 7.76
N SER A 193 -21.58 -4.31 7.10
CA SER A 193 -21.32 -5.72 7.49
C SER A 193 -19.90 -6.18 7.23
N THR A 194 -19.06 -5.41 6.53
CA THR A 194 -17.70 -5.78 6.11
C THR A 194 -16.61 -5.24 7.02
N TYR A 195 -16.93 -4.34 7.92
CA TYR A 195 -15.99 -3.74 8.88
C TYR A 195 -16.59 -3.60 10.27
N SER A 196 -15.75 -3.43 11.28
CA SER A 196 -16.20 -3.17 12.64
C SER A 196 -16.27 -1.67 12.95
N PRO A 197 -17.17 -1.20 13.85
CA PRO A 197 -17.17 0.19 14.31
C PRO A 197 -15.83 0.59 14.95
N GLU A 198 -15.11 -0.34 15.56
CA GLU A 198 -13.78 -0.12 16.12
C GLU A 198 -12.74 0.10 15.02
N GLY A 199 -12.73 -0.74 13.97
CA GLY A 199 -11.84 -0.58 12.81
C GLY A 199 -12.05 0.76 12.11
N LEU A 200 -13.31 1.17 11.91
CA LEU A 200 -13.65 2.48 11.35
C LEU A 200 -13.10 3.63 12.22
N ARG A 201 -13.30 3.57 13.53
CA ARG A 201 -12.80 4.60 14.46
C ARG A 201 -11.27 4.67 14.49
N GLN A 202 -10.58 3.55 14.39
CA GLN A 202 -9.12 3.52 14.28
C GLN A 202 -8.65 4.10 12.94
N ALA A 203 -9.36 3.82 11.84
CA ALA A 203 -9.05 4.37 10.52
C ALA A 203 -9.08 5.90 10.51
N HIS A 204 -10.02 6.53 11.23
CA HIS A 204 -10.08 7.99 11.38
C HIS A 204 -8.78 8.57 11.96
N GLY A 205 -8.08 7.84 12.84
CA GLY A 205 -6.77 8.22 13.38
C GLY A 205 -5.61 8.18 12.38
N SER A 206 -5.82 7.59 11.19
CA SER A 206 -4.85 7.52 10.11
C SER A 206 -5.10 8.54 8.99
N TYR A 207 -6.24 9.26 9.05
CA TYR A 207 -6.63 10.23 8.02
C TYR A 207 -5.75 11.48 8.04
N ALA A 208 -5.52 12.05 6.87
CA ALA A 208 -4.76 13.27 6.68
C ALA A 208 -5.35 14.13 5.55
N PRO A 209 -5.12 15.44 5.56
CA PRO A 209 -5.35 16.29 4.39
C PRO A 209 -4.59 15.74 3.17
N VAL A 210 -5.15 15.94 1.98
CA VAL A 210 -4.59 15.42 0.73
C VAL A 210 -4.29 16.57 -0.24
N PRO A 211 -3.09 16.60 -0.84
CA PRO A 211 -2.81 17.46 -1.98
C PRO A 211 -3.73 17.09 -3.15
N VAL A 212 -4.54 18.04 -3.63
CA VAL A 212 -5.54 17.77 -4.67
C VAL A 212 -4.91 17.29 -5.96
N ARG A 213 -3.68 17.72 -6.28
CA ARG A 213 -2.96 17.22 -7.46
C ARG A 213 -2.89 15.69 -7.51
N GLU A 214 -2.71 15.00 -6.39
CA GLU A 214 -2.74 13.53 -6.33
C GLU A 214 -4.11 12.96 -6.70
N LEU A 215 -5.18 13.60 -6.24
CA LEU A 215 -6.55 13.19 -6.55
C LEU A 215 -6.91 13.42 -8.03
N VAL A 216 -6.28 14.41 -8.67
CA VAL A 216 -6.43 14.68 -10.11
C VAL A 216 -5.60 13.69 -10.94
N GLN A 217 -4.39 13.34 -10.49
CA GLN A 217 -3.52 12.38 -11.21
C GLN A 217 -4.03 10.93 -11.13
N ALA A 218 -4.56 10.52 -9.98
CA ALA A 218 -4.95 9.13 -9.77
C ALA A 218 -5.99 8.60 -10.80
N PRO A 219 -7.05 9.32 -11.17
CA PRO A 219 -7.99 8.90 -12.21
C PRO A 219 -7.37 8.82 -13.61
N MET A 220 -6.32 9.59 -13.87
CA MET A 220 -5.64 9.59 -15.16
C MET A 220 -4.59 8.47 -15.28
N TRP A 221 -4.17 7.90 -14.16
CA TRP A 221 -3.10 6.91 -14.07
C TRP A 221 -3.28 5.70 -15.01
N PRO A 222 -4.49 5.09 -15.18
CA PRO A 222 -4.70 3.96 -16.09
C PRO A 222 -4.42 4.29 -17.56
N LYS A 223 -4.60 5.54 -17.96
CA LYS A 223 -4.36 6.00 -19.33
C LYS A 223 -2.94 6.52 -19.56
N GLU A 224 -2.43 7.32 -18.62
CA GLU A 224 -1.21 8.09 -18.80
C GLU A 224 0.04 7.34 -18.34
N HIS A 225 -0.05 6.52 -17.30
CA HIS A 225 1.10 5.88 -16.67
C HIS A 225 1.10 4.36 -16.81
N LEU A 226 0.00 3.69 -16.51
CA LEU A 226 -0.06 2.22 -16.46
C LEU A 226 0.44 1.54 -17.75
N PRO A 227 0.11 2.01 -18.97
CA PRO A 227 0.58 1.38 -20.21
C PRO A 227 2.10 1.42 -20.40
N SER A 228 2.78 2.40 -19.81
CA SER A 228 4.24 2.54 -19.87
C SER A 228 4.95 1.94 -18.64
N VAL A 229 4.28 1.85 -17.51
CA VAL A 229 4.81 1.33 -16.24
C VAL A 229 4.74 -0.19 -16.19
N ALA A 230 3.55 -0.78 -16.38
CA ALA A 230 3.33 -2.20 -16.21
C ALA A 230 4.26 -3.11 -17.04
N PRO A 231 4.52 -2.86 -18.34
CA PRO A 231 5.43 -3.70 -19.14
C PRO A 231 6.90 -3.65 -18.71
N ARG A 232 7.29 -2.69 -17.86
CA ARG A 232 8.67 -2.54 -17.37
C ARG A 232 8.92 -3.15 -16.00
N VAL A 233 7.86 -3.54 -15.27
CA VAL A 233 8.00 -4.20 -13.99
C VAL A 233 8.57 -5.61 -14.22
N ARG A 234 9.77 -5.88 -13.69
CA ARG A 234 10.52 -7.13 -13.90
C ARG A 234 10.56 -8.04 -12.67
N VAL A 235 9.85 -7.68 -11.64
CA VAL A 235 9.69 -8.47 -10.42
C VAL A 235 8.27 -9.03 -10.33
N PRO A 236 8.00 -10.06 -9.53
CA PRO A 236 6.66 -10.56 -9.29
C PRO A 236 5.70 -9.48 -8.79
N VAL A 237 4.45 -9.54 -9.24
CA VAL A 237 3.39 -8.55 -8.90
C VAL A 237 2.22 -9.24 -8.23
N HIS A 238 1.82 -8.75 -7.05
CA HIS A 238 0.54 -9.07 -6.43
C HIS A 238 -0.40 -7.86 -6.56
N ASN A 239 -1.68 -8.12 -6.88
CA ASN A 239 -2.73 -7.10 -6.90
C ASN A 239 -4.00 -7.62 -6.24
N ALA A 240 -4.65 -6.76 -5.45
CA ALA A 240 -5.98 -7.01 -4.92
C ALA A 240 -6.85 -5.76 -5.10
N LEU A 241 -8.02 -5.95 -5.73
CA LEU A 241 -9.08 -4.94 -5.79
C LEU A 241 -10.21 -5.31 -4.85
N ALA A 242 -10.78 -4.33 -4.17
CA ALA A 242 -11.89 -4.56 -3.27
C ALA A 242 -13.18 -4.91 -4.03
N GLU A 243 -14.00 -5.83 -3.49
CA GLU A 243 -15.29 -6.20 -4.09
C GLU A 243 -16.24 -5.00 -4.18
N PHE A 244 -16.24 -4.14 -3.15
CA PHE A 244 -17.09 -2.94 -3.06
C PHE A 244 -16.26 -1.67 -3.26
N ASP A 245 -15.31 -1.68 -4.20
CA ASP A 245 -14.48 -0.50 -4.48
C ASP A 245 -15.30 0.61 -5.15
N ALA A 246 -15.31 1.79 -4.56
CA ALA A 246 -16.03 2.95 -5.11
C ALA A 246 -15.23 3.70 -6.19
N LEU A 247 -13.93 3.44 -6.30
CA LEU A 247 -13.01 4.13 -7.21
C LEU A 247 -12.66 3.30 -8.43
N TRP A 248 -12.70 1.95 -8.33
CA TRP A 248 -12.24 1.02 -9.36
C TRP A 248 -13.30 -0.01 -9.74
N ALA A 249 -13.39 -0.34 -11.00
CA ALA A 249 -14.25 -1.42 -11.48
C ALA A 249 -13.56 -2.78 -11.20
N SER A 250 -13.91 -3.42 -10.10
CA SER A 250 -13.29 -4.64 -9.56
C SER A 250 -13.90 -5.94 -10.07
N THR A 251 -14.32 -5.99 -11.35
CA THR A 251 -14.78 -7.26 -11.93
C THR A 251 -13.60 -8.20 -12.19
N PRO A 252 -13.82 -9.53 -12.20
CA PRO A 252 -12.78 -10.51 -12.55
C PRO A 252 -12.08 -10.18 -13.87
N GLU A 253 -12.82 -9.77 -14.90
CA GLU A 253 -12.29 -9.42 -16.21
C GLU A 253 -11.35 -8.20 -16.15
N ASN A 254 -11.67 -7.21 -15.32
CA ASN A 254 -10.83 -6.03 -15.14
C ASN A 254 -9.56 -6.34 -14.34
N VAL A 255 -9.65 -7.26 -13.38
CA VAL A 255 -8.49 -7.79 -12.64
C VAL A 255 -7.56 -8.56 -13.58
N GLU A 256 -8.09 -9.44 -14.41
CA GLU A 256 -7.33 -10.18 -15.43
C GLU A 256 -6.70 -9.23 -16.45
N ARG A 257 -7.45 -8.21 -16.91
CA ARG A 257 -6.94 -7.17 -17.80
C ARG A 257 -5.77 -6.42 -17.20
N PHE A 258 -5.85 -6.07 -15.92
CA PHE A 258 -4.75 -5.42 -15.20
C PHE A 258 -3.53 -6.33 -15.15
N ALA A 259 -3.71 -7.59 -14.73
CA ALA A 259 -2.62 -8.56 -14.64
C ALA A 259 -1.90 -8.78 -15.99
N ALA A 260 -2.64 -8.85 -17.09
CA ALA A 260 -2.11 -9.07 -18.43
C ALA A 260 -1.19 -7.93 -18.93
N MET A 261 -1.21 -6.75 -18.29
CA MET A 261 -0.35 -5.62 -18.67
C MET A 261 1.11 -5.79 -18.20
N PHE A 262 1.38 -6.65 -17.22
CA PHE A 262 2.71 -6.86 -16.64
C PHE A 262 3.52 -7.90 -17.42
N THR A 263 3.80 -7.61 -18.69
CA THR A 263 4.39 -8.58 -19.64
C THR A 263 5.84 -8.96 -19.34
N ALA A 264 6.57 -8.18 -18.54
CA ALA A 264 7.94 -8.48 -18.10
C ALA A 264 8.00 -9.07 -16.68
N ALA A 265 6.88 -9.10 -15.94
CA ALA A 265 6.84 -9.70 -14.62
C ALA A 265 6.95 -11.24 -14.71
N PRO A 266 7.74 -11.89 -13.85
CA PRO A 266 7.88 -13.35 -13.85
C PRO A 266 6.57 -14.10 -13.61
N PHE A 267 5.75 -13.55 -12.72
CA PHE A 267 4.38 -14.00 -12.43
C PHE A 267 3.58 -12.87 -11.81
N VAL A 268 2.25 -12.95 -11.97
CA VAL A 268 1.29 -11.99 -11.43
C VAL A 268 0.20 -12.76 -10.70
N ASP A 269 -0.02 -12.41 -9.43
CA ASP A 269 -1.18 -12.86 -8.64
C ASP A 269 -2.14 -11.69 -8.47
N ALA A 270 -3.28 -11.73 -9.16
CA ALA A 270 -4.27 -10.67 -9.13
C ALA A 270 -5.66 -11.23 -8.77
N SER A 271 -6.36 -10.58 -7.84
CA SER A 271 -7.61 -11.09 -7.31
C SER A 271 -8.58 -9.99 -6.86
N VAL A 272 -9.85 -10.38 -6.67
CA VAL A 272 -10.84 -9.56 -5.98
C VAL A 272 -10.82 -9.91 -4.49
N ALA A 273 -10.59 -8.91 -3.64
CA ALA A 273 -10.68 -9.02 -2.18
C ALA A 273 -12.15 -8.95 -1.76
N ARG A 274 -12.76 -10.12 -1.54
CA ARG A 274 -14.17 -10.24 -1.20
C ARG A 274 -14.48 -9.63 0.16
N GLY A 275 -15.67 -9.05 0.30
CA GLY A 275 -16.16 -8.50 1.56
C GLY A 275 -15.35 -7.29 2.03
N THR A 276 -14.80 -6.50 1.11
CA THR A 276 -14.02 -5.31 1.45
C THR A 276 -14.37 -4.12 0.56
N GLY A 277 -14.25 -2.91 1.09
CA GLY A 277 -14.23 -1.64 0.35
C GLY A 277 -12.82 -1.24 -0.02
N HIS A 278 -12.65 -0.03 -0.56
CA HIS A 278 -11.39 0.47 -1.10
C HIS A 278 -10.20 0.32 -0.12
N CYS A 279 -10.36 0.69 1.16
CA CYS A 279 -9.34 0.49 2.20
C CYS A 279 -9.37 -0.96 2.74
N ILE A 280 -8.96 -1.92 1.90
CA ILE A 280 -9.06 -3.37 2.13
C ILE A 280 -8.53 -3.77 3.52
N ASP A 281 -7.41 -3.21 3.94
CA ASP A 281 -6.70 -3.47 5.20
C ASP A 281 -7.58 -3.23 6.43
N HIS A 282 -8.50 -2.29 6.37
CA HIS A 282 -9.33 -1.83 7.50
C HIS A 282 -10.62 -2.63 7.68
N HIS A 283 -10.89 -3.58 6.80
CA HIS A 283 -12.06 -4.45 6.85
C HIS A 283 -11.81 -5.71 7.68
N THR A 284 -12.87 -6.40 8.07
CA THR A 284 -12.78 -7.66 8.83
C THR A 284 -11.91 -8.71 8.13
N LEU A 285 -11.93 -8.73 6.79
CA LEU A 285 -11.10 -9.62 5.98
C LEU A 285 -9.74 -9.01 5.59
N GLY A 286 -9.38 -7.82 6.08
CA GLY A 286 -8.06 -7.21 5.86
C GLY A 286 -6.91 -8.10 6.31
N PHE A 287 -7.09 -8.84 7.42
CA PHE A 287 -6.11 -9.83 7.87
C PHE A 287 -5.80 -10.91 6.81
N ALA A 288 -6.79 -11.32 6.02
CA ALA A 288 -6.55 -12.28 4.93
C ALA A 288 -5.69 -11.67 3.81
N LEU A 289 -5.84 -10.37 3.52
CA LEU A 289 -4.94 -9.64 2.63
C LEU A 289 -3.51 -9.63 3.19
N HIS A 290 -3.33 -9.27 4.46
CA HIS A 290 -2.01 -9.22 5.10
C HIS A 290 -1.28 -10.55 4.98
N LEU A 291 -1.96 -11.68 5.23
CA LEU A 291 -1.37 -13.02 5.09
C LEU A 291 -0.99 -13.34 3.64
N ARG A 292 -1.81 -12.95 2.64
CA ARG A 292 -1.50 -13.14 1.22
C ARG A 292 -0.27 -12.34 0.80
N GLN A 293 -0.18 -11.08 1.22
CA GLN A 293 0.97 -10.22 0.93
C GLN A 293 2.27 -10.81 1.50
N LEU A 294 2.24 -11.32 2.73
CA LEU A 294 3.41 -11.95 3.34
C LEU A 294 3.75 -13.30 2.71
N ALA A 295 2.76 -14.13 2.37
CA ALA A 295 2.98 -15.36 1.62
C ALA A 295 3.61 -15.07 0.25
N PHE A 296 3.11 -14.05 -0.46
CA PHE A 296 3.66 -13.62 -1.74
C PHE A 296 5.10 -13.08 -1.60
N ALA A 297 5.42 -12.37 -0.51
CA ALA A 297 6.80 -11.95 -0.22
C ALA A 297 7.76 -13.14 -0.05
N GLU A 298 7.32 -14.26 0.55
CA GLU A 298 8.10 -15.51 0.61
C GLU A 298 8.33 -16.12 -0.78
N GLU A 299 7.30 -16.13 -1.64
CA GLU A 299 7.41 -16.60 -3.02
C GLU A 299 8.41 -15.75 -3.82
N CYS A 300 8.37 -14.43 -3.64
CA CYS A 300 9.32 -13.49 -4.24
C CYS A 300 10.76 -13.74 -3.75
N THR A 301 10.95 -14.00 -2.46
CA THR A 301 12.25 -14.32 -1.88
C THR A 301 12.83 -15.59 -2.48
N ALA A 302 12.01 -16.65 -2.57
CA ALA A 302 12.41 -17.90 -3.18
C ALA A 302 12.73 -17.77 -4.69
N TRP A 303 11.98 -16.94 -5.40
CA TRP A 303 12.23 -16.64 -6.81
C TRP A 303 13.55 -15.89 -7.01
N ALA A 304 13.80 -14.84 -6.21
CA ALA A 304 15.03 -14.06 -6.28
C ALA A 304 16.27 -14.90 -5.97
N GLY A 305 16.21 -15.81 -4.98
CA GLY A 305 17.27 -16.73 -4.64
C GLY A 305 17.66 -17.65 -5.81
N ARG A 306 16.67 -18.27 -6.46
CA ARG A 306 16.91 -19.14 -7.63
C ARG A 306 17.58 -18.41 -8.80
N ASN A 307 17.19 -17.15 -9.05
CA ASN A 307 17.79 -16.36 -10.13
C ASN A 307 19.22 -15.94 -9.82
N ALA A 308 19.53 -15.63 -8.57
CA ALA A 308 20.90 -15.33 -8.14
C ALA A 308 21.85 -16.54 -8.27
N GLU A 309 21.36 -17.76 -8.02
CA GLU A 309 22.12 -19.00 -8.24
C GLU A 309 22.36 -19.31 -9.72
N SER A 310 21.37 -19.02 -10.58
CA SER A 310 21.46 -19.26 -12.03
C SER A 310 22.36 -18.26 -12.77
N ALA A 311 22.64 -17.11 -12.15
CA ALA A 311 23.51 -16.08 -12.71
C ALA A 311 25.01 -16.22 -12.31
N ARG A 312 25.33 -17.18 -11.42
CA ARG A 312 26.72 -17.56 -11.01
C ARG A 312 27.24 -18.70 -11.85
#